data_da27e688f2e6f34f1e78ee13178f1182
#
_entry.id   da27e688f2e6f34f1e78ee13178f1182
#
_cell.length_a   1.000
_cell.length_b   1.000
_cell.length_c   1.000
_cell.angle_alpha   90.00
_cell.angle_beta   90.00
_cell.angle_gamma   90.00
#
_symmetry.space_group_name_H-M   'P 1'
#
loop_
_entity.id
_entity.type
_entity.pdbx_description
1 polymer ?
#
loop_
_entity_poly.entity_id
_entity_poly.type
_entity_poly.pdbx_seq_one_letter_code
_entity_poly.pdbx_strand_id
1 'polypeptide(L)'
;MPVGWIALVLTLVLEQVRPLPVRNPVYAIAGAIAEAAQDGMNAGRRRHGMYAWLLLVGGAVVLVGAAYAFALSISWWLALLVNVVVLYFTMGFRQFSHRLTEIQIALANGDLAAARHELAQWKAGIEEAPVAAEVDADEIVRQSCEHGLQLAHKHVFGVLFWFVLLPGPIGPILFRLAEFLARRWNRPSGGVLPADRFGEFARRAIAWIDWLPARLTALGFAIVGDFEGAIYCWRKVTRPPSIAAGLPQPDSRTVILAAAGGALGSRLLTSAESTRHFDEAGLEGGGLAEPGAGMLNAAVGLVWRALLLWLALLLLITLAGWLT
;
A
#
# COMPACT_ATOMS: atom_id res chain seq x y z
N MET A 1 -25.51 -1.14 3.21
CA MET A 1 -24.46 -0.18 3.62
C MET A 1 -24.06 -0.25 5.10
N PRO A 2 -24.95 -0.37 6.13
CA PRO A 2 -24.53 -0.38 7.54
C PRO A 2 -23.59 -1.51 7.93
N VAL A 3 -23.81 -2.71 7.36
CA VAL A 3 -22.98 -3.90 7.62
C VAL A 3 -21.50 -3.65 7.26
N GLY A 4 -21.22 -2.91 6.19
CA GLY A 4 -19.85 -2.64 5.75
C GLY A 4 -19.10 -1.73 6.73
N TRP A 5 -19.72 -0.63 7.19
CA TRP A 5 -19.10 0.27 8.15
C TRP A 5 -18.84 -0.41 9.50
N ILE A 6 -19.82 -1.19 10.00
CA ILE A 6 -19.67 -1.97 11.24
C ILE A 6 -18.53 -2.99 11.10
N ALA A 7 -18.46 -3.71 9.97
CA ALA A 7 -17.38 -4.66 9.71
C ALA A 7 -16.01 -4.01 9.75
N LEU A 8 -15.89 -2.81 9.17
CA LEU A 8 -14.65 -2.07 9.10
C LEU A 8 -14.18 -1.61 10.49
N VAL A 9 -15.08 -1.01 11.29
CA VAL A 9 -14.75 -0.60 12.66
C VAL A 9 -14.38 -1.80 13.53
N LEU A 10 -15.15 -2.89 13.46
CA LEU A 10 -14.84 -4.13 14.20
C LEU A 10 -13.48 -4.70 13.80
N THR A 11 -13.15 -4.68 12.51
CA THR A 11 -11.85 -5.14 12.02
C THR A 11 -10.71 -4.29 12.55
N LEU A 12 -10.83 -2.95 12.51
CA LEU A 12 -9.81 -2.05 13.05
C LEU A 12 -9.61 -2.26 14.55
N VAL A 13 -10.69 -2.41 15.32
CA VAL A 13 -10.61 -2.71 16.76
C VAL A 13 -9.95 -4.07 17.00
N LEU A 14 -10.36 -5.09 16.25
CA LEU A 14 -9.79 -6.44 16.35
C LEU A 14 -8.28 -6.44 16.05
N GLU A 15 -7.86 -5.71 15.03
CA GLU A 15 -6.44 -5.58 14.65
C GLU A 15 -5.63 -4.86 15.74
N GLN A 16 -6.22 -3.88 16.45
CA GLN A 16 -5.56 -3.22 17.58
C GLN A 16 -5.35 -4.18 18.76
N VAL A 17 -6.29 -5.10 19.00
CA VAL A 17 -6.19 -6.08 20.10
C VAL A 17 -5.25 -7.23 19.72
N ARG A 18 -5.39 -7.75 18.49
CA ARG A 18 -4.67 -8.95 18.04
C ARG A 18 -4.14 -8.76 16.62
N PRO A 19 -2.93 -8.18 16.46
CA PRO A 19 -2.34 -7.98 15.15
C PRO A 19 -2.02 -9.33 14.48
N LEU A 20 -2.22 -9.40 13.18
CA LEU A 20 -1.81 -10.56 12.40
C LEU A 20 -0.28 -10.67 12.36
N PRO A 21 0.28 -11.86 12.63
CA PRO A 21 1.71 -12.08 12.44
C PRO A 21 2.09 -11.93 10.96
N VAL A 22 3.26 -11.37 10.68
CA VAL A 22 3.80 -11.20 9.31
C VAL A 22 3.89 -12.54 8.59
N ARG A 23 4.28 -13.61 9.31
CA ARG A 23 4.27 -15.00 8.83
C ARG A 23 2.97 -15.66 9.26
N ASN A 24 2.00 -15.67 8.38
CA ASN A 24 0.69 -16.25 8.64
C ASN A 24 0.43 -17.37 7.61
N PRO A 25 -0.24 -18.46 8.02
CA PRO A 25 -0.46 -19.63 7.14
C PRO A 25 -1.26 -19.28 5.88
N VAL A 26 -2.14 -18.28 5.92
CA VAL A 26 -2.93 -17.86 4.75
C VAL A 26 -2.01 -17.31 3.66
N TYR A 27 -1.05 -16.47 4.01
CA TYR A 27 -0.07 -15.94 3.05
C TYR A 27 0.90 -17.03 2.57
N ALA A 28 1.25 -18.00 3.43
CA ALA A 28 2.07 -19.14 3.02
C ALA A 28 1.34 -20.02 1.99
N ILE A 29 0.06 -20.32 2.20
CA ILE A 29 -0.78 -21.09 1.26
C ILE A 29 -0.95 -20.30 -0.05
N ALA A 30 -1.26 -19.01 0.02
CA ALA A 30 -1.37 -18.16 -1.16
C ALA A 30 -0.04 -18.11 -1.96
N GLY A 31 1.09 -18.09 -1.26
CA GLY A 31 2.42 -18.17 -1.86
C GLY A 31 2.65 -19.49 -2.60
N ALA A 32 2.36 -20.62 -1.95
CA ALA A 32 2.49 -21.95 -2.56
C ALA A 32 1.58 -22.11 -3.79
N ILE A 33 0.35 -21.62 -3.74
CA ILE A 33 -0.57 -21.63 -4.89
C ILE A 33 -0.03 -20.75 -6.03
N ALA A 34 0.50 -19.56 -5.72
CA ALA A 34 1.05 -18.65 -6.73
C ALA A 34 2.31 -19.25 -7.39
N GLU A 35 3.17 -19.94 -6.64
CA GLU A 35 4.34 -20.66 -7.16
C GLU A 35 3.91 -21.84 -8.02
N ALA A 36 3.00 -22.70 -7.54
CA ALA A 36 2.50 -23.82 -8.30
C ALA A 36 1.85 -23.38 -9.63
N ALA A 37 1.13 -22.25 -9.64
CA ALA A 37 0.58 -21.69 -10.86
C ALA A 37 1.67 -21.14 -11.80
N GLN A 38 2.71 -20.53 -11.25
CA GLN A 38 3.87 -20.09 -12.02
C GLN A 38 4.61 -21.27 -12.63
N ASP A 39 4.94 -22.28 -11.85
CA ASP A 39 5.68 -23.46 -12.31
C ASP A 39 4.89 -24.30 -13.34
N GLY A 40 3.58 -24.45 -13.11
CA GLY A 40 2.72 -25.28 -13.97
C GLY A 40 2.24 -24.56 -15.25
N MET A 41 2.13 -23.24 -15.25
CA MET A 41 1.56 -22.48 -16.38
C MET A 41 2.58 -21.57 -17.08
N ASN A 42 3.81 -21.43 -16.58
CA ASN A 42 4.80 -20.54 -17.16
C ASN A 42 5.52 -21.16 -18.36
N ALA A 43 5.07 -20.81 -19.58
CA ALA A 43 5.78 -21.10 -20.82
C ALA A 43 6.44 -19.84 -21.42
N GLY A 44 6.91 -18.91 -20.57
CA GLY A 44 7.66 -17.71 -20.95
C GLY A 44 6.84 -16.59 -21.62
N ARG A 45 5.54 -16.79 -21.85
CA ARG A 45 4.70 -15.83 -22.59
C ARG A 45 3.75 -15.09 -21.66
N ARG A 46 3.50 -13.80 -21.93
CA ARG A 46 2.55 -12.95 -21.20
C ARG A 46 1.13 -13.54 -21.09
N ARG A 47 0.64 -14.27 -22.12
CA ARG A 47 -0.71 -14.86 -22.10
C ARG A 47 -0.87 -15.88 -20.98
N HIS A 48 0.16 -16.66 -20.67
CA HIS A 48 0.11 -17.66 -19.61
C HIS A 48 -0.02 -16.99 -18.24
N GLY A 49 0.73 -15.92 -17.99
CA GLY A 49 0.55 -15.12 -16.79
C GLY A 49 -0.84 -14.45 -16.68
N MET A 50 -1.42 -14.04 -17.81
CA MET A 50 -2.79 -13.53 -17.84
C MET A 50 -3.81 -14.60 -17.43
N TYR A 51 -3.72 -15.82 -17.98
CA TYR A 51 -4.63 -16.90 -17.62
C TYR A 51 -4.46 -17.34 -16.17
N ALA A 52 -3.22 -17.45 -15.69
CA ALA A 52 -2.93 -17.76 -14.30
C ALA A 52 -3.50 -16.67 -13.35
N TRP A 53 -3.33 -15.39 -13.69
CA TRP A 53 -3.88 -14.28 -12.92
C TRP A 53 -5.41 -14.30 -12.88
N LEU A 54 -6.05 -14.47 -14.05
CA LEU A 54 -7.52 -14.54 -14.13
C LEU A 54 -8.07 -15.73 -13.35
N LEU A 55 -7.40 -16.88 -13.41
CA LEU A 55 -7.80 -18.07 -12.66
C LEU A 55 -7.69 -17.84 -11.14
N LEU A 56 -6.57 -17.30 -10.66
CA LEU A 56 -6.35 -17.12 -9.22
C LEU A 56 -7.15 -15.96 -8.67
N VAL A 57 -7.06 -14.77 -9.28
CA VAL A 57 -7.78 -13.59 -8.77
C VAL A 57 -9.28 -13.71 -9.06
N GLY A 58 -9.66 -14.05 -10.29
CA GLY A 58 -11.06 -14.24 -10.67
C GLY A 58 -11.72 -15.38 -9.90
N GLY A 59 -11.04 -16.52 -9.76
CA GLY A 59 -11.51 -17.65 -8.95
C GLY A 59 -11.70 -17.29 -7.48
N ALA A 60 -10.74 -16.59 -6.87
CA ALA A 60 -10.86 -16.14 -5.48
C ALA A 60 -12.01 -15.11 -5.29
N VAL A 61 -12.16 -14.18 -6.20
CA VAL A 61 -13.26 -13.19 -6.21
C VAL A 61 -14.61 -13.88 -6.31
N VAL A 62 -14.76 -14.84 -7.22
CA VAL A 62 -16.00 -15.61 -7.39
C VAL A 62 -16.29 -16.46 -6.14
N LEU A 63 -15.29 -17.16 -5.61
CA LEU A 63 -15.44 -18.00 -4.42
C LEU A 63 -15.87 -17.17 -3.20
N VAL A 64 -15.17 -16.06 -2.92
CA VAL A 64 -15.48 -15.20 -1.79
C VAL A 64 -16.82 -14.48 -1.99
N GLY A 65 -17.12 -14.06 -3.21
CA GLY A 65 -18.41 -13.47 -3.58
C GLY A 65 -19.58 -14.45 -3.37
N ALA A 66 -19.41 -15.69 -3.81
CA ALA A 66 -20.42 -16.75 -3.59
C ALA A 66 -20.60 -17.08 -2.10
N ALA A 67 -19.49 -17.18 -1.35
CA ALA A 67 -19.55 -17.39 0.10
C ALA A 67 -20.25 -16.24 0.82
N TYR A 68 -20.00 -15.01 0.41
CA TYR A 68 -20.66 -13.82 0.95
C TYR A 68 -22.16 -13.78 0.60
N ALA A 69 -22.51 -14.05 -0.65
CA ALA A 69 -23.92 -14.13 -1.08
C ALA A 69 -24.69 -15.24 -0.34
N PHE A 70 -24.06 -16.40 -0.16
CA PHE A 70 -24.61 -17.49 0.63
C PHE A 70 -24.78 -17.10 2.11
N ALA A 71 -23.79 -16.43 2.70
CA ALA A 71 -23.88 -15.93 4.07
C ALA A 71 -25.05 -14.92 4.23
N LEU A 72 -25.22 -14.02 3.26
CA LEU A 72 -26.34 -13.06 3.24
C LEU A 72 -27.71 -13.75 3.14
N SER A 73 -27.83 -14.86 2.41
CA SER A 73 -29.10 -15.61 2.29
C SER A 73 -29.51 -16.29 3.59
N ILE A 74 -28.57 -16.57 4.50
CA ILE A 74 -28.82 -17.17 5.79
C ILE A 74 -29.08 -16.11 6.86
N SER A 75 -28.14 -15.16 7.01
CA SER A 75 -28.20 -14.12 8.04
C SER A 75 -27.23 -12.97 7.74
N TRP A 76 -27.67 -11.75 8.05
CA TRP A 76 -26.80 -10.57 7.96
C TRP A 76 -25.61 -10.62 8.95
N TRP A 77 -25.74 -11.33 10.08
CA TRP A 77 -24.65 -11.55 11.02
C TRP A 77 -23.54 -12.43 10.43
N LEU A 78 -23.92 -13.45 9.67
CA LEU A 78 -22.96 -14.31 9.00
C LEU A 78 -22.23 -13.55 7.88
N ALA A 79 -22.94 -12.71 7.15
CA ALA A 79 -22.33 -11.83 6.15
C ALA A 79 -21.38 -10.79 6.80
N LEU A 80 -21.74 -10.25 7.97
CA LEU A 80 -20.86 -9.39 8.76
C LEU A 80 -19.58 -10.14 9.17
N LEU A 81 -19.71 -11.36 9.67
CA LEU A 81 -18.57 -12.20 10.04
C LEU A 81 -17.63 -12.44 8.86
N VAL A 82 -18.17 -12.78 7.68
CA VAL A 82 -17.36 -12.97 6.45
C VAL A 82 -16.61 -11.70 6.10
N ASN A 83 -17.26 -10.51 6.15
CA ASN A 83 -16.61 -9.23 5.93
C ASN A 83 -15.47 -8.99 6.92
N VAL A 84 -15.71 -9.17 8.21
CA VAL A 84 -14.70 -8.96 9.27
C VAL A 84 -13.51 -9.89 9.06
N VAL A 85 -13.74 -11.16 8.78
CA VAL A 85 -12.68 -12.15 8.55
C VAL A 85 -11.84 -11.76 7.33
N VAL A 86 -12.47 -11.44 6.21
CA VAL A 86 -11.72 -11.07 4.99
C VAL A 86 -10.96 -9.75 5.20
N LEU A 87 -11.58 -8.73 5.77
CA LEU A 87 -10.91 -7.47 6.08
C LEU A 87 -9.74 -7.69 7.03
N TYR A 88 -9.90 -8.49 8.08
CA TYR A 88 -8.84 -8.80 9.03
C TYR A 88 -7.61 -9.43 8.36
N PHE A 89 -7.80 -10.34 7.39
CA PHE A 89 -6.68 -10.94 6.64
C PHE A 89 -6.12 -10.05 5.52
N THR A 90 -6.87 -9.07 5.05
CA THR A 90 -6.44 -8.19 3.96
C THR A 90 -5.88 -6.84 4.45
N MET A 91 -6.26 -6.39 5.64
CA MET A 91 -5.73 -5.18 6.29
C MET A 91 -4.49 -5.52 7.12
N GLY A 92 -3.68 -4.54 7.48
CA GLY A 92 -2.45 -4.70 8.25
C GLY A 92 -1.97 -3.36 8.83
N PHE A 93 -2.90 -2.61 9.46
CA PHE A 93 -2.62 -1.25 9.92
C PHE A 93 -1.62 -1.18 11.09
N ARG A 94 -1.71 -2.09 12.07
CA ARG A 94 -0.86 -2.04 13.26
C ARG A 94 0.61 -2.35 12.99
N GLN A 95 0.89 -3.18 11.98
CA GLN A 95 2.27 -3.57 11.65
C GLN A 95 3.14 -2.38 11.26
N PHE A 96 2.55 -1.36 10.63
CA PHE A 96 3.25 -0.18 10.17
C PHE A 96 3.65 0.75 11.34
N SER A 97 2.74 1.08 12.27
CA SER A 97 3.04 2.05 13.34
C SER A 97 4.04 1.50 14.36
N HIS A 98 3.98 0.21 14.68
CA HIS A 98 4.90 -0.41 15.65
C HIS A 98 6.33 -0.41 15.12
N ARG A 99 6.56 -0.81 13.86
CA ARG A 99 7.90 -0.84 13.26
C ARG A 99 8.53 0.55 13.15
N LEU A 100 7.76 1.57 12.79
CA LEU A 100 8.26 2.95 12.78
C LEU A 100 8.68 3.42 14.17
N THR A 101 7.92 3.05 15.21
CA THR A 101 8.27 3.38 16.60
C THR A 101 9.55 2.67 17.06
N GLU A 102 9.76 1.39 16.71
CA GLU A 102 11.00 0.66 17.02
C GLU A 102 12.22 1.32 16.38
N ILE A 103 12.14 1.66 15.09
CA ILE A 103 13.21 2.38 14.39
C ILE A 103 13.47 3.75 15.02
N GLN A 104 12.42 4.48 15.40
CA GLN A 104 12.54 5.77 16.06
C GLN A 104 13.26 5.68 17.42
N ILE A 105 12.92 4.69 18.23
CA ILE A 105 13.57 4.46 19.52
C ILE A 105 15.06 4.16 19.33
N ALA A 106 15.40 3.31 18.35
CA ALA A 106 16.80 2.99 18.04
C ALA A 106 17.58 4.25 17.61
N LEU A 107 17.02 5.10 16.75
CA LEU A 107 17.64 6.36 16.33
C LEU A 107 17.76 7.36 17.47
N ALA A 108 16.75 7.47 18.35
CA ALA A 108 16.80 8.35 19.52
C ALA A 108 17.89 7.95 20.52
N ASN A 109 18.20 6.66 20.60
CA ASN A 109 19.29 6.13 21.42
C ASN A 109 20.67 6.23 20.74
N GLY A 110 20.76 6.75 19.51
CA GLY A 110 22.00 6.82 18.73
C GLY A 110 22.46 5.46 18.17
N ASP A 111 21.64 4.41 18.27
CA ASP A 111 21.97 3.07 17.80
C ASP A 111 21.57 2.89 16.32
N LEU A 112 22.44 3.39 15.42
CA LEU A 112 22.24 3.24 13.97
C LEU A 112 22.25 1.79 13.50
N ALA A 113 22.99 0.91 14.20
CA ALA A 113 23.06 -0.50 13.83
C ALA A 113 21.73 -1.19 14.10
N ALA A 114 21.12 -0.95 15.26
CA ALA A 114 19.77 -1.44 15.57
C ALA A 114 18.73 -0.86 14.60
N ALA A 115 18.76 0.44 14.30
CA ALA A 115 17.82 1.06 13.38
C ALA A 115 17.90 0.46 11.97
N ARG A 116 19.11 0.21 11.44
CA ARG A 116 19.33 -0.48 10.16
C ARG A 116 18.81 -1.91 10.19
N HIS A 117 19.05 -2.61 11.28
CA HIS A 117 18.59 -4.00 11.45
C HIS A 117 17.07 -4.10 11.45
N GLU A 118 16.38 -3.23 12.20
CA GLU A 118 14.92 -3.17 12.22
C GLU A 118 14.33 -2.83 10.86
N LEU A 119 14.89 -1.84 10.15
CA LEU A 119 14.46 -1.51 8.79
C LEU A 119 14.70 -2.67 7.82
N ALA A 120 15.85 -3.34 7.90
CA ALA A 120 16.18 -4.49 7.05
C ALA A 120 15.24 -5.67 7.32
N GLN A 121 14.95 -5.99 8.58
CA GLN A 121 13.98 -7.01 8.95
C GLN A 121 12.57 -6.68 8.46
N TRP A 122 12.15 -5.43 8.56
CA TRP A 122 10.85 -5.00 8.10
C TRP A 122 10.71 -5.16 6.58
N LYS A 123 11.70 -4.71 5.82
CA LYS A 123 11.74 -4.87 4.36
C LYS A 123 11.81 -6.34 3.94
N ALA A 124 12.66 -7.15 4.60
CA ALA A 124 12.80 -8.58 4.32
C ALA A 124 11.51 -9.36 4.59
N GLY A 125 10.71 -8.98 5.59
CA GLY A 125 9.41 -9.58 5.88
C GLY A 125 8.40 -9.42 4.75
N ILE A 126 8.62 -8.44 3.87
CA ILE A 126 7.77 -8.13 2.71
C ILE A 126 8.50 -8.45 1.39
N GLU A 127 9.68 -9.06 1.47
CA GLU A 127 10.47 -9.49 0.31
C GLU A 127 11.03 -8.33 -0.53
N GLU A 128 11.36 -7.21 0.10
CA GLU A 128 12.01 -6.06 -0.55
C GLU A 128 13.55 -6.18 -0.54
N ALA A 129 14.21 -5.32 -1.32
CA ALA A 129 15.67 -5.28 -1.41
C ALA A 129 16.34 -5.04 -0.05
N PRO A 130 17.48 -5.67 0.23
CA PRO A 130 18.20 -5.46 1.48
C PRO A 130 18.63 -4.00 1.63
N VAL A 131 18.67 -3.53 2.87
CA VAL A 131 19.19 -2.20 3.21
C VAL A 131 20.71 -2.24 3.08
N ALA A 132 21.30 -1.23 2.41
CA ALA A 132 22.75 -1.13 2.30
C ALA A 132 23.41 -0.95 3.67
N ALA A 133 24.61 -1.51 3.86
CA ALA A 133 25.30 -1.49 5.15
C ALA A 133 25.75 -0.08 5.59
N GLU A 134 25.89 0.86 4.66
CA GLU A 134 26.45 2.21 4.89
C GLU A 134 25.38 3.32 4.85
N VAL A 135 24.13 3.00 5.16
CA VAL A 135 23.03 3.99 5.16
C VAL A 135 23.12 4.86 6.43
N ASP A 136 23.07 6.19 6.27
CA ASP A 136 23.06 7.16 7.38
C ASP A 136 21.69 7.27 8.05
N ALA A 137 21.59 8.07 9.12
CA ALA A 137 20.38 8.22 9.91
C ALA A 137 19.22 8.81 9.08
N ASP A 138 19.50 9.83 8.28
CA ASP A 138 18.48 10.53 7.50
C ASP A 138 17.91 9.64 6.38
N GLU A 139 18.76 8.84 5.75
CA GLU A 139 18.35 7.87 4.75
C GLU A 139 17.57 6.70 5.38
N ILE A 140 17.90 6.26 6.62
CA ILE A 140 17.09 5.29 7.37
C ILE A 140 15.69 5.87 7.62
N VAL A 141 15.58 7.13 8.06
CA VAL A 141 14.31 7.81 8.27
C VAL A 141 13.53 7.90 6.96
N ARG A 142 14.17 8.34 5.87
CA ARG A 142 13.54 8.45 4.55
C ARG A 142 12.98 7.11 4.08
N GLN A 143 13.80 6.04 4.09
CA GLN A 143 13.39 4.70 3.68
C GLN A 143 12.30 4.12 4.57
N SER A 144 12.34 4.39 5.87
CA SER A 144 11.31 3.93 6.81
C SER A 144 9.97 4.62 6.55
N CYS A 145 9.97 5.94 6.33
CA CYS A 145 8.76 6.69 5.98
C CYS A 145 8.21 6.24 4.62
N GLU A 146 9.08 6.12 3.62
CA GLU A 146 8.72 5.62 2.30
C GLU A 146 8.00 4.27 2.37
N HIS A 147 8.64 3.30 3.02
CA HIS A 147 8.11 1.95 3.18
C HIS A 147 6.79 1.95 3.97
N GLY A 148 6.75 2.68 5.09
CA GLY A 148 5.56 2.79 5.93
C GLY A 148 4.35 3.40 5.21
N LEU A 149 4.55 4.50 4.47
CA LEU A 149 3.48 5.15 3.70
C LEU A 149 2.97 4.27 2.56
N GLN A 150 3.84 3.54 1.87
CA GLN A 150 3.43 2.57 0.86
C GLN A 150 2.63 1.42 1.46
N LEU A 151 3.07 0.88 2.60
CA LEU A 151 2.33 -0.17 3.30
C LEU A 151 0.97 0.33 3.80
N ALA A 152 0.91 1.53 4.37
CA ALA A 152 -0.36 2.14 4.77
C ALA A 152 -1.32 2.26 3.58
N HIS A 153 -0.81 2.66 2.40
CA HIS A 153 -1.62 2.67 1.19
C HIS A 153 -2.10 1.27 0.79
N LYS A 154 -1.19 0.31 0.63
CA LYS A 154 -1.50 -1.04 0.15
C LYS A 154 -2.37 -1.85 1.10
N HIS A 155 -2.20 -1.67 2.41
CA HIS A 155 -2.88 -2.47 3.44
C HIS A 155 -4.11 -1.79 4.04
N VAL A 156 -4.25 -0.47 3.87
CA VAL A 156 -5.38 0.28 4.44
C VAL A 156 -6.16 1.00 3.34
N PHE A 157 -5.62 2.04 2.73
CA PHE A 157 -6.39 2.92 1.84
C PHE A 157 -6.85 2.23 0.56
N GLY A 158 -5.99 1.42 -0.08
CA GLY A 158 -6.35 0.64 -1.25
C GLY A 158 -7.41 -0.43 -0.94
N VAL A 159 -7.29 -1.09 0.21
CA VAL A 159 -8.29 -2.08 0.68
C VAL A 159 -9.63 -1.39 0.98
N LEU A 160 -9.61 -0.26 1.70
CA LEU A 160 -10.79 0.53 2.03
C LEU A 160 -11.52 1.02 0.77
N PHE A 161 -10.77 1.56 -0.19
CA PHE A 161 -11.34 2.03 -1.44
C PHE A 161 -12.14 0.94 -2.15
N TRP A 162 -11.54 -0.23 -2.34
CA TRP A 162 -12.17 -1.34 -3.04
C TRP A 162 -13.28 -2.00 -2.23
N PHE A 163 -13.19 -1.98 -0.90
CA PHE A 163 -14.27 -2.44 -0.02
C PHE A 163 -15.53 -1.59 -0.13
N VAL A 164 -15.37 -0.28 -0.35
CA VAL A 164 -16.49 0.64 -0.53
C VAL A 164 -17.07 0.55 -1.92
N LEU A 165 -16.21 0.39 -2.93
CA LEU A 165 -16.64 0.40 -4.33
C LEU A 165 -17.32 -0.92 -4.73
N LEU A 166 -16.85 -2.05 -4.24
CA LEU A 166 -17.38 -3.37 -4.56
C LEU A 166 -18.19 -3.96 -3.39
N PRO A 167 -19.23 -4.75 -3.67
CA PRO A 167 -20.09 -5.29 -2.61
C PRO A 167 -19.33 -6.28 -1.71
N GLY A 168 -19.34 -6.03 -0.42
CA GLY A 168 -18.79 -6.91 0.59
C GLY A 168 -17.28 -7.13 0.47
N PRO A 169 -16.80 -8.37 0.69
CA PRO A 169 -15.38 -8.68 0.79
C PRO A 169 -14.67 -8.86 -0.56
N ILE A 170 -15.39 -8.72 -1.68
CA ILE A 170 -14.88 -8.93 -3.04
C ILE A 170 -13.72 -7.95 -3.36
N GLY A 171 -13.92 -6.67 -3.04
CA GLY A 171 -12.94 -5.63 -3.30
C GLY A 171 -11.59 -5.82 -2.61
N PRO A 172 -11.56 -6.03 -1.30
CA PRO A 172 -10.36 -6.38 -0.54
C PRO A 172 -9.58 -7.55 -1.12
N ILE A 173 -10.26 -8.65 -1.46
CA ILE A 173 -9.62 -9.83 -2.06
C ILE A 173 -9.04 -9.50 -3.44
N LEU A 174 -9.80 -8.83 -4.30
CA LEU A 174 -9.34 -8.40 -5.62
C LEU A 174 -8.03 -7.61 -5.51
N PHE A 175 -8.02 -6.56 -4.70
CA PHE A 175 -6.89 -5.65 -4.57
C PHE A 175 -5.65 -6.35 -3.97
N ARG A 176 -5.84 -7.06 -2.86
CA ARG A 176 -4.72 -7.70 -2.15
C ARG A 176 -4.11 -8.86 -2.92
N LEU A 177 -4.95 -9.68 -3.58
CA LEU A 177 -4.43 -10.79 -4.37
C LEU A 177 -3.76 -10.30 -5.65
N ALA A 178 -4.31 -9.27 -6.30
CA ALA A 178 -3.67 -8.65 -7.47
C ALA A 178 -2.30 -8.06 -7.11
N GLU A 179 -2.17 -7.35 -5.98
CA GLU A 179 -0.92 -6.80 -5.46
C GLU A 179 0.08 -7.91 -5.10
N PHE A 180 -0.39 -8.94 -4.41
CA PHE A 180 0.43 -10.08 -4.00
C PHE A 180 1.04 -10.81 -5.20
N LEU A 181 0.23 -11.15 -6.22
CA LEU A 181 0.69 -11.84 -7.42
C LEU A 181 1.63 -10.96 -8.26
N ALA A 182 1.32 -9.66 -8.38
CA ALA A 182 2.20 -8.73 -9.10
C ALA A 182 3.59 -8.67 -8.48
N ARG A 183 3.69 -8.65 -7.15
CA ARG A 183 4.95 -8.67 -6.42
C ARG A 183 5.65 -10.03 -6.54
N ARG A 184 4.92 -11.13 -6.32
CA ARG A 184 5.49 -12.48 -6.30
C ARG A 184 6.09 -12.90 -7.65
N TRP A 185 5.36 -12.69 -8.74
CA TRP A 185 5.78 -13.10 -10.08
C TRP A 185 6.78 -12.15 -10.76
N ASN A 186 7.05 -10.99 -10.18
CA ASN A 186 8.06 -10.06 -10.69
C ASN A 186 9.21 -9.86 -9.70
N ARG A 187 9.39 -10.78 -8.77
CA ARG A 187 10.46 -10.71 -7.77
C ARG A 187 11.83 -10.90 -8.44
N PRO A 188 12.79 -9.98 -8.18
CA PRO A 188 14.15 -10.17 -8.64
C PRO A 188 14.77 -11.41 -8.00
N SER A 189 15.34 -12.28 -8.80
CA SER A 189 16.17 -13.40 -8.31
C SER A 189 17.63 -13.02 -8.48
N GLY A 190 18.38 -12.95 -7.36
CA GLY A 190 19.78 -12.52 -7.40
C GLY A 190 20.00 -11.09 -7.91
N GLY A 191 19.02 -10.19 -7.72
CA GLY A 191 19.10 -8.79 -8.20
C GLY A 191 18.73 -8.59 -9.67
N VAL A 192 18.42 -9.66 -10.40
CA VAL A 192 18.01 -9.59 -11.81
C VAL A 192 16.50 -9.82 -11.93
N LEU A 193 15.82 -8.95 -12.66
CA LEU A 193 14.39 -9.14 -12.98
C LEU A 193 14.19 -10.43 -13.78
N PRO A 194 13.05 -11.15 -13.60
CA PRO A 194 12.74 -12.32 -14.38
C PRO A 194 12.84 -12.02 -15.88
N ALA A 195 13.58 -12.85 -16.61
CA ALA A 195 13.74 -12.72 -18.06
C ALA A 195 12.44 -13.08 -18.82
N ASP A 196 11.54 -13.81 -18.18
CA ASP A 196 10.25 -14.18 -18.73
C ASP A 196 9.22 -13.05 -18.60
N ARG A 197 8.16 -13.13 -19.40
CA ARG A 197 7.08 -12.14 -19.42
C ARG A 197 5.84 -12.59 -18.64
N PHE A 198 5.96 -13.61 -17.79
CA PHE A 198 4.84 -14.19 -17.06
C PHE A 198 4.21 -13.16 -16.10
N GLY A 199 5.01 -12.49 -15.28
CA GLY A 199 4.56 -11.48 -14.32
C GLY A 199 4.12 -10.14 -14.92
N GLU A 200 4.34 -9.90 -16.23
CA GLU A 200 4.06 -8.62 -16.89
C GLU A 200 2.57 -8.23 -16.80
N PHE A 201 1.67 -9.21 -16.99
CA PHE A 201 0.22 -8.95 -16.90
C PHE A 201 -0.19 -8.56 -15.49
N ALA A 202 0.26 -9.29 -14.46
CA ALA A 202 -0.05 -8.99 -13.05
C ALA A 202 0.43 -7.58 -12.66
N ARG A 203 1.64 -7.18 -13.11
CA ARG A 203 2.18 -5.84 -12.88
C ARG A 203 1.32 -4.75 -13.54
N ARG A 204 0.84 -4.98 -14.78
CA ARG A 204 -0.04 -4.03 -15.46
C ARG A 204 -1.42 -3.99 -14.83
N ALA A 205 -1.98 -5.14 -14.45
CA ALA A 205 -3.29 -5.23 -13.80
C ALA A 205 -3.31 -4.43 -12.49
N ILE A 206 -2.31 -4.61 -11.61
CA ILE A 206 -2.25 -3.84 -10.38
C ILE A 206 -2.03 -2.34 -10.64
N ALA A 207 -1.25 -1.97 -11.64
CA ALA A 207 -1.06 -0.56 -11.98
C ALA A 207 -2.38 0.14 -12.36
N TRP A 208 -3.30 -0.58 -13.03
CA TRP A 208 -4.65 -0.08 -13.33
C TRP A 208 -5.55 -0.08 -12.09
N ILE A 209 -5.57 -1.19 -11.34
CA ILE A 209 -6.40 -1.36 -10.14
C ILE A 209 -6.01 -0.34 -9.07
N ASP A 210 -4.74 -0.03 -8.93
CA ASP A 210 -4.18 0.88 -7.93
C ASP A 210 -4.19 2.36 -8.36
N TRP A 211 -4.44 2.65 -9.62
CA TRP A 211 -4.33 4.01 -10.16
C TRP A 211 -5.21 5.03 -9.43
N LEU A 212 -6.48 4.71 -9.22
CA LEU A 212 -7.43 5.60 -8.55
C LEU A 212 -7.24 5.61 -7.02
N PRO A 213 -7.12 4.45 -6.33
CA PRO A 213 -6.83 4.42 -4.90
C PRO A 213 -5.61 5.25 -4.51
N ALA A 214 -4.52 5.16 -5.28
CA ALA A 214 -3.29 5.91 -5.00
C ALA A 214 -3.50 7.43 -5.05
N ARG A 215 -4.27 7.91 -6.01
CA ARG A 215 -4.59 9.34 -6.13
C ARG A 215 -5.50 9.84 -5.02
N LEU A 216 -6.46 9.03 -4.61
CA LEU A 216 -7.32 9.36 -3.47
C LEU A 216 -6.55 9.32 -2.14
N THR A 217 -5.59 8.40 -1.99
CA THR A 217 -4.68 8.40 -0.83
C THR A 217 -3.82 9.67 -0.81
N ALA A 218 -3.23 10.04 -1.96
CA ALA A 218 -2.45 11.27 -2.09
C ALA A 218 -3.29 12.52 -1.78
N LEU A 219 -4.53 12.57 -2.24
CA LEU A 219 -5.48 13.64 -1.91
C LEU A 219 -5.81 13.65 -0.41
N GLY A 220 -6.03 12.47 0.19
CA GLY A 220 -6.23 12.35 1.63
C GLY A 220 -5.06 12.91 2.44
N PHE A 221 -3.83 12.61 2.05
CA PHE A 221 -2.63 13.17 2.68
C PHE A 221 -2.53 14.69 2.51
N ALA A 222 -2.89 15.20 1.32
CA ALA A 222 -2.94 16.64 1.08
C ALA A 222 -3.96 17.34 2.01
N ILE A 223 -5.16 16.79 2.16
CA ILE A 223 -6.23 17.40 2.99
C ILE A 223 -5.84 17.45 4.47
N VAL A 224 -5.16 16.41 4.99
CA VAL A 224 -4.83 16.32 6.42
C VAL A 224 -3.44 16.83 6.78
N GLY A 225 -2.60 17.14 5.78
CA GLY A 225 -1.25 17.72 5.91
C GLY A 225 -1.18 19.15 5.38
N ASP A 226 -0.01 19.54 4.89
CA ASP A 226 0.11 20.78 4.11
C ASP A 226 -0.44 20.57 2.70
N PHE A 227 -1.60 21.16 2.43
CA PHE A 227 -2.30 21.01 1.15
C PHE A 227 -1.51 21.62 -0.01
N GLU A 228 -0.94 22.80 0.19
CA GLU A 228 -0.23 23.52 -0.86
C GLU A 228 1.05 22.78 -1.26
N GLY A 229 1.87 22.38 -0.30
CA GLY A 229 3.08 21.60 -0.50
C GLY A 229 2.79 20.25 -1.15
N ALA A 230 1.74 19.54 -0.68
CA ALA A 230 1.33 18.25 -1.24
C ALA A 230 0.92 18.36 -2.71
N ILE A 231 0.05 19.33 -3.05
CA ILE A 231 -0.42 19.55 -4.43
C ILE A 231 0.71 20.02 -5.32
N TYR A 232 1.61 20.88 -4.82
CA TYR A 232 2.79 21.32 -5.55
C TYR A 232 3.66 20.12 -5.94
N CYS A 233 4.06 19.29 -5.00
CA CYS A 233 4.90 18.12 -5.24
C CYS A 233 4.20 17.10 -6.15
N TRP A 234 2.91 16.83 -5.91
CA TRP A 234 2.13 15.93 -6.77
C TRP A 234 2.07 16.42 -8.22
N ARG A 235 1.77 17.71 -8.43
CA ARG A 235 1.73 18.30 -9.78
C ARG A 235 3.07 18.28 -10.47
N LYS A 236 4.18 18.43 -9.75
CA LYS A 236 5.53 18.36 -10.33
C LYS A 236 5.83 16.98 -10.91
N VAL A 237 5.52 15.89 -10.17
CA VAL A 237 5.75 14.52 -10.66
C VAL A 237 4.79 14.09 -11.77
N THR A 238 3.60 14.71 -11.87
CA THR A 238 2.59 14.36 -12.88
C THR A 238 2.55 15.28 -14.10
N ARG A 239 3.36 16.36 -14.15
CA ARG A 239 3.36 17.34 -15.24
C ARG A 239 3.95 16.80 -16.54
N PRO A 240 3.45 17.34 -17.72
CA PRO A 240 3.84 16.92 -19.06
C PRO A 240 5.32 16.99 -19.46
N PRO A 241 6.26 17.73 -18.83
CA PRO A 241 7.66 17.63 -19.22
C PRO A 241 8.23 16.22 -19.08
N SER A 242 7.75 15.44 -18.10
CA SER A 242 8.09 14.03 -17.97
C SER A 242 7.51 13.17 -19.10
N ILE A 243 6.35 13.55 -19.63
CA ILE A 243 5.70 12.88 -20.78
C ILE A 243 6.39 13.32 -22.10
N ALA A 244 6.68 14.60 -22.25
CA ALA A 244 7.38 15.16 -23.42
C ALA A 244 8.82 14.64 -23.56
N ALA A 245 9.47 14.30 -22.44
CA ALA A 245 10.79 13.68 -22.40
C ALA A 245 10.76 12.14 -22.64
N GLY A 246 9.59 11.54 -22.95
CA GLY A 246 9.46 10.09 -23.15
C GLY A 246 9.56 9.27 -21.85
N LEU A 247 9.51 9.92 -20.68
CA LEU A 247 9.49 9.23 -19.41
C LEU A 247 8.13 8.54 -19.19
N PRO A 248 8.11 7.35 -18.61
CA PRO A 248 6.85 6.66 -18.29
C PRO A 248 6.04 7.49 -17.30
N GLN A 249 4.71 7.36 -17.35
CA GLN A 249 3.83 7.99 -16.36
C GLN A 249 4.26 7.59 -14.94
N PRO A 250 4.19 8.53 -13.96
CA PRO A 250 4.56 8.24 -12.59
C PRO A 250 3.69 7.11 -12.05
N ASP A 251 4.31 6.14 -11.42
CA ASP A 251 3.64 5.04 -10.75
C ASP A 251 2.91 5.52 -9.48
N SER A 252 2.04 4.67 -8.94
CA SER A 252 1.28 4.96 -7.72
C SER A 252 2.20 5.33 -6.54
N ARG A 253 3.37 4.67 -6.42
CA ARG A 253 4.37 4.94 -5.38
C ARG A 253 4.87 6.38 -5.46
N THR A 254 5.32 6.81 -6.62
CA THR A 254 5.84 8.17 -6.85
C THR A 254 4.79 9.24 -6.52
N VAL A 255 3.53 9.03 -6.92
CA VAL A 255 2.44 9.97 -6.62
C VAL A 255 2.18 10.07 -5.12
N ILE A 256 2.09 8.95 -4.41
CA ILE A 256 1.84 8.91 -2.96
C ILE A 256 2.99 9.57 -2.20
N LEU A 257 4.25 9.23 -2.55
CA LEU A 257 5.43 9.77 -1.86
C LEU A 257 5.65 11.26 -2.13
N ALA A 258 5.37 11.72 -3.35
CA ALA A 258 5.43 13.14 -3.66
C ALA A 258 4.40 13.94 -2.86
N ALA A 259 3.14 13.47 -2.83
CA ALA A 259 2.08 14.13 -2.06
C ALA A 259 2.35 14.08 -0.55
N ALA A 260 2.78 12.92 -0.01
CA ALA A 260 3.12 12.78 1.39
C ALA A 260 4.33 13.62 1.80
N GLY A 261 5.37 13.65 0.95
CA GLY A 261 6.55 14.50 1.15
C GLY A 261 6.19 15.98 1.21
N GLY A 262 5.38 16.46 0.26
CA GLY A 262 4.85 17.83 0.30
C GLY A 262 3.98 18.11 1.53
N ALA A 263 3.10 17.15 1.91
CA ALA A 263 2.25 17.26 3.08
C ALA A 263 3.02 17.32 4.41
N LEU A 264 4.23 16.76 4.44
CA LEU A 264 5.13 16.72 5.60
C LEU A 264 6.24 17.78 5.53
N GLY A 265 6.37 18.51 4.41
CA GLY A 265 7.45 19.45 4.17
C GLY A 265 8.82 18.78 4.09
N SER A 266 8.93 17.52 3.65
CA SER A 266 10.18 16.75 3.67
C SER A 266 10.38 15.89 2.42
N ARG A 267 11.64 15.66 2.03
CA ARG A 267 12.00 14.88 0.85
C ARG A 267 11.85 13.39 1.10
N LEU A 268 10.85 12.75 0.48
CA LEU A 268 10.63 11.31 0.55
C LEU A 268 11.11 10.55 -0.68
N LEU A 269 11.12 11.19 -1.84
CA LEU A 269 11.68 10.62 -3.07
C LEU A 269 13.21 10.55 -2.99
N THR A 270 13.80 9.53 -3.60
CA THR A 270 15.26 9.42 -3.69
C THR A 270 15.85 10.59 -4.44
N SER A 271 17.13 10.91 -4.21
CA SER A 271 17.83 12.01 -4.93
C SER A 271 17.72 11.84 -6.44
N ALA A 272 17.88 10.62 -6.97
CA ALA A 272 17.73 10.33 -8.39
C ALA A 272 16.31 10.53 -8.93
N GLU A 273 15.26 10.23 -8.14
CA GLU A 273 13.88 10.49 -8.50
C GLU A 273 13.54 11.98 -8.39
N SER A 274 14.04 12.62 -7.33
CA SER A 274 13.88 14.06 -7.14
C SER A 274 14.48 14.85 -8.30
N THR A 275 15.70 14.55 -8.72
CA THR A 275 16.37 15.21 -9.86
C THR A 275 15.63 15.01 -11.19
N ARG A 276 14.88 13.92 -11.35
CA ARG A 276 14.07 13.69 -12.57
C ARG A 276 12.82 14.57 -12.64
N HIS A 277 12.26 14.93 -11.49
CA HIS A 277 10.98 15.60 -11.40
C HIS A 277 11.07 17.05 -10.89
N PHE A 278 12.13 17.38 -10.18
CA PHE A 278 12.37 18.70 -9.61
C PHE A 278 13.71 19.25 -10.14
N ASP A 279 13.71 20.45 -10.66
CA ASP A 279 14.90 21.26 -10.90
C ASP A 279 15.49 21.71 -9.55
N GLU A 280 16.76 22.09 -9.51
CA GLU A 280 17.42 22.57 -8.28
C GLU A 280 16.64 23.72 -7.62
N ALA A 281 16.16 24.68 -8.41
CA ALA A 281 15.28 25.75 -7.94
C ALA A 281 13.94 25.25 -7.37
N GLY A 282 13.42 24.13 -7.85
CA GLY A 282 12.19 23.50 -7.35
C GLY A 282 12.39 22.71 -6.06
N LEU A 283 13.59 22.19 -5.84
CA LEU A 283 13.97 21.56 -4.57
C LEU A 283 14.15 22.59 -3.46
N GLU A 284 14.79 23.72 -3.77
CA GLU A 284 14.98 24.83 -2.83
C GLU A 284 13.70 25.66 -2.64
N GLY A 285 12.96 25.93 -3.73
CA GLY A 285 11.71 26.72 -3.70
C GLY A 285 10.51 25.99 -3.10
N GLY A 286 10.54 24.67 -3.00
CA GLY A 286 9.49 23.86 -2.37
C GLY A 286 9.59 23.76 -0.85
N GLY A 287 10.64 24.30 -0.23
CA GLY A 287 10.83 24.29 1.23
C GLY A 287 10.94 22.88 1.84
N LEU A 288 11.26 21.85 1.03
CA LEU A 288 11.35 20.49 1.50
C LEU A 288 12.66 20.27 2.28
N ALA A 289 12.52 20.02 3.57
CA ALA A 289 13.64 19.70 4.45
C ALA A 289 14.17 18.27 4.21
N GLU A 290 15.42 18.01 4.59
CA GLU A 290 15.94 16.66 4.68
C GLU A 290 15.16 15.87 5.78
N PRO A 291 15.01 14.55 5.61
CA PRO A 291 14.30 13.72 6.57
C PRO A 291 15.02 13.66 7.91
N GLY A 292 14.46 14.21 8.96
CA GLY A 292 14.99 14.12 10.33
C GLY A 292 14.17 13.16 11.20
N ALA A 293 14.68 12.78 12.39
CA ALA A 293 14.06 11.79 13.28
C ALA A 293 12.58 12.09 13.64
N GLY A 294 12.20 13.36 13.74
CA GLY A 294 10.81 13.77 14.00
C GLY A 294 9.82 13.40 12.89
N MET A 295 10.32 13.13 11.69
CA MET A 295 9.50 12.79 10.51
C MET A 295 8.79 11.44 10.65
N LEU A 296 9.37 10.47 11.39
CA LEU A 296 8.72 9.18 11.63
C LEU A 296 7.36 9.36 12.33
N ASN A 297 7.33 10.18 13.39
CA ASN A 297 6.09 10.51 14.09
C ASN A 297 5.12 11.31 13.22
N ALA A 298 5.63 12.25 12.45
CA ALA A 298 4.80 13.05 11.54
C ALA A 298 4.15 12.17 10.47
N ALA A 299 4.88 11.18 9.92
CA ALA A 299 4.35 10.21 8.96
C ALA A 299 3.26 9.31 9.58
N VAL A 300 3.48 8.80 10.81
CA VAL A 300 2.45 8.06 11.56
C VAL A 300 1.21 8.93 11.76
N GLY A 301 1.39 10.17 12.22
CA GLY A 301 0.30 11.13 12.42
C GLY A 301 -0.46 11.45 11.14
N LEU A 302 0.23 11.58 10.00
CA LEU A 302 -0.37 11.81 8.69
C LEU A 302 -1.31 10.65 8.30
N VAL A 303 -0.84 9.41 8.45
CA VAL A 303 -1.63 8.21 8.12
C VAL A 303 -2.85 8.09 9.04
N TRP A 304 -2.71 8.33 10.35
CA TRP A 304 -3.85 8.30 11.28
C TRP A 304 -4.91 9.36 10.94
N ARG A 305 -4.50 10.60 10.68
CA ARG A 305 -5.42 11.67 10.28
C ARG A 305 -6.13 11.35 8.98
N ALA A 306 -5.41 10.81 7.99
CA ALA A 306 -6.01 10.38 6.73
C ALA A 306 -6.99 9.22 6.92
N LEU A 307 -6.68 8.25 7.78
CA LEU A 307 -7.59 7.15 8.11
C LEU A 307 -8.87 7.68 8.76
N LEU A 308 -8.77 8.59 9.73
CA LEU A 308 -9.93 9.20 10.38
C LEU A 308 -10.79 9.99 9.38
N LEU A 309 -10.16 10.72 8.46
CA LEU A 309 -10.87 11.40 7.36
C LEU A 309 -11.67 10.41 6.52
N TRP A 310 -11.06 9.31 6.09
CA TRP A 310 -11.73 8.27 5.30
C TRP A 310 -12.89 7.63 6.07
N LEU A 311 -12.69 7.29 7.34
CA LEU A 311 -13.75 6.72 8.20
C LEU A 311 -14.91 7.70 8.38
N ALA A 312 -14.64 8.99 8.57
CA ALA A 312 -15.66 10.02 8.67
C ALA A 312 -16.45 10.16 7.36
N LEU A 313 -15.78 10.18 6.21
CA LEU A 313 -16.44 10.21 4.90
C LEU A 313 -17.33 8.98 4.67
N LEU A 314 -16.85 7.79 5.02
CA LEU A 314 -17.62 6.56 4.92
C LEU A 314 -18.83 6.55 5.86
N LEU A 315 -18.67 7.08 7.07
CA LEU A 315 -19.79 7.25 8.00
C LEU A 315 -20.85 8.18 7.42
N LEU A 316 -20.44 9.33 6.87
CA LEU A 316 -21.37 10.30 6.24
C LEU A 316 -22.12 9.67 5.06
N ILE A 317 -21.42 8.92 4.18
CA ILE A 317 -22.06 8.21 3.06
C ILE A 317 -23.07 7.17 3.58
N THR A 318 -22.72 6.45 4.64
CA THR A 318 -23.61 5.45 5.25
C THR A 318 -24.84 6.10 5.85
N LEU A 319 -24.70 7.21 6.56
CA LEU A 319 -25.80 7.97 7.15
C LEU A 319 -26.70 8.61 6.08
N ALA A 320 -26.10 9.20 5.04
CA ALA A 320 -26.85 9.74 3.91
C ALA A 320 -27.73 8.69 3.23
N GLY A 321 -27.18 7.46 3.03
CA GLY A 321 -27.95 6.34 2.49
C GLY A 321 -29.02 5.74 3.43
N TRP A 322 -29.12 6.22 4.68
CA TRP A 322 -30.23 5.88 5.59
C TRP A 322 -31.36 6.93 5.55
N LEU A 323 -31.03 8.14 5.14
CA LEU A 323 -31.99 9.27 5.10
C LEU A 323 -32.73 9.34 3.76
N THR A 324 -32.25 8.65 2.74
CA THR A 324 -32.88 8.49 1.41
C THR A 324 -33.57 7.14 1.27
#